data_c13a105336b930ee1541a312cd368cc5
#
_entry.id   c13a105336b930ee1541a312cd368cc5
#
_cell.length_a   1.000
_cell.length_b   1.000
_cell.length_c   1.000
_cell.angle_alpha   90.00
_cell.angle_beta   90.00
_cell.angle_gamma   90.00
#
_symmetry.space_group_name_H-M   'P 1'
#
loop_
_entity.id
_entity.type
_entity.pdbx_description
1 polymer ?
#
loop_
_entity_poly.entity_id
_entity_poly.type
_entity_poly.pdbx_seq_one_letter_code
_entity_poly.pdbx_strand_id
1 'polypeptide(L)'
;MYKTKKIAHSLSLLGLATCIGLSSSSLTAGVLSVNASAQSSYAKTKYPLLFTHGMFGFSRVGVAEFGLDYWYQILPDLARNGATTFAAQISPLESTEVRGEQLLQQVEEVLAITGKPKVNLIGHSHGGPTIRYVEAVKPQYVASLTGVGATFRGSKVADDLLSNQAGSQLLSIATDYIIGPLIAFAEGNPALKSDLHASLTSISEQGSQVFNQKYPTT
;
A
#
# COMPACT_ATOMS: atom_id res chain seq x y z
N MET A 1 12.65 84.72 -10.53
CA MET A 1 12.27 84.03 -9.28
C MET A 1 11.50 82.76 -9.61
N TYR A 2 12.17 81.64 -9.81
CA TYR A 2 11.65 80.41 -10.25
C TYR A 2 11.54 79.47 -9.05
N LYS A 3 10.30 79.01 -8.69
CA LYS A 3 10.06 78.05 -7.63
C LYS A 3 10.04 76.65 -8.23
N THR A 4 11.03 75.84 -7.94
CA THR A 4 11.07 74.44 -8.27
C THR A 4 10.25 73.63 -7.27
N LYS A 5 9.19 72.97 -7.77
CA LYS A 5 8.43 71.97 -7.01
C LYS A 5 9.18 70.60 -7.10
N LYS A 6 9.60 70.07 -5.97
CA LYS A 6 10.07 68.67 -5.86
C LYS A 6 8.86 67.74 -5.91
N ILE A 7 8.83 66.88 -6.91
CA ILE A 7 7.89 65.74 -6.98
C ILE A 7 8.57 64.56 -6.27
N ALA A 8 8.04 64.17 -5.15
CA ALA A 8 8.45 62.96 -4.47
C ALA A 8 7.74 61.74 -5.13
N HIS A 9 8.51 60.89 -5.78
CA HIS A 9 8.03 59.61 -6.29
C HIS A 9 8.12 58.61 -5.13
N SER A 10 6.93 58.24 -4.62
CA SER A 10 6.76 57.13 -3.70
C SER A 10 6.82 55.85 -4.52
N LEU A 11 7.93 55.11 -4.44
CA LEU A 11 7.97 53.69 -4.90
C LEU A 11 7.32 52.81 -3.83
N SER A 12 6.09 52.40 -4.06
CA SER A 12 5.49 51.33 -3.31
C SER A 12 6.07 49.99 -3.84
N LEU A 13 6.99 49.39 -3.08
CA LEU A 13 7.37 47.99 -3.27
C LEU A 13 6.18 47.13 -2.83
N LEU A 14 5.43 46.63 -3.82
CA LEU A 14 4.50 45.54 -3.60
C LEU A 14 5.32 44.26 -3.44
N GLY A 15 5.58 43.87 -2.21
CA GLY A 15 6.18 42.59 -1.87
C GLY A 15 5.17 41.46 -2.18
N LEU A 16 5.42 40.76 -3.27
CA LEU A 16 4.73 39.50 -3.58
C LEU A 16 5.26 38.43 -2.62
N ALA A 17 4.63 38.29 -1.45
CA ALA A 17 4.88 37.15 -0.57
C ALA A 17 4.26 35.92 -1.23
N THR A 18 5.05 35.18 -2.01
CA THR A 18 4.75 33.81 -2.40
C THR A 18 4.77 32.97 -1.13
N CYS A 19 3.60 32.76 -0.54
CA CYS A 19 3.38 31.69 0.42
C CYS A 19 3.61 30.37 -0.31
N ILE A 20 4.85 29.88 -0.30
CA ILE A 20 5.11 28.47 -0.54
C ILE A 20 4.50 27.76 0.66
N GLY A 21 3.26 27.34 0.50
CA GLY A 21 2.62 26.40 1.41
C GLY A 21 3.42 25.11 1.36
N LEU A 22 4.35 24.95 2.29
CA LEU A 22 4.87 23.66 2.67
C LEU A 22 3.67 22.90 3.25
N SER A 23 2.94 22.21 2.36
CA SER A 23 2.07 21.14 2.78
C SER A 23 2.99 20.15 3.45
N SER A 24 3.06 20.19 4.78
CA SER A 24 3.53 19.08 5.58
C SER A 24 2.54 17.95 5.30
N SER A 25 2.83 17.16 4.26
CA SER A 25 2.27 15.84 4.12
C SER A 25 2.74 15.10 5.38
N SER A 26 1.85 15.03 6.38
CA SER A 26 1.98 14.05 7.43
C SER A 26 2.16 12.72 6.71
N LEU A 27 3.30 12.08 6.91
CA LEU A 27 3.60 10.70 6.51
C LEU A 27 2.68 9.76 7.33
N THR A 28 1.40 9.85 7.07
CA THR A 28 0.45 8.80 7.45
C THR A 28 0.61 7.73 6.39
N ALA A 29 0.79 6.49 6.82
CA ALA A 29 0.76 5.30 5.98
C ALA A 29 -0.52 5.31 5.15
N GLY A 30 -0.48 5.93 3.99
CA GLY A 30 -1.61 6.14 3.13
C GLY A 30 -1.56 5.21 1.92
N VAL A 31 -2.74 4.88 1.41
CA VAL A 31 -2.84 4.11 0.17
C VAL A 31 -2.28 4.90 -1.01
N LEU A 32 -1.48 4.25 -1.86
CA LEU A 32 -0.97 4.86 -3.09
C LEU A 32 -2.09 4.90 -4.15
N SER A 33 -2.54 6.09 -4.51
CA SER A 33 -3.48 6.29 -5.63
C SER A 33 -2.72 6.35 -6.96
N VAL A 34 -3.17 5.55 -7.93
CA VAL A 34 -2.62 5.58 -9.29
C VAL A 34 -3.67 6.16 -10.25
N ASN A 35 -3.40 7.37 -10.72
CA ASN A 35 -4.31 8.11 -11.57
C ASN A 35 -3.74 8.26 -12.99
N ALA A 36 -4.61 8.18 -13.99
CA ALA A 36 -4.31 8.51 -15.37
C ALA A 36 -5.55 9.09 -16.05
N SER A 37 -5.34 9.89 -17.09
CA SER A 37 -6.45 10.32 -17.95
C SER A 37 -7.01 9.11 -18.70
N ALA A 38 -8.28 8.81 -18.47
CA ALA A 38 -8.93 7.65 -19.08
C ALA A 38 -9.03 7.82 -20.61
N GLN A 39 -8.49 6.86 -21.35
CA GLN A 39 -8.54 6.76 -22.80
C GLN A 39 -9.66 5.83 -23.26
N SER A 40 -10.14 4.97 -22.37
CA SER A 40 -11.25 4.04 -22.62
C SER A 40 -12.00 3.74 -21.31
N SER A 41 -13.07 2.96 -21.40
CA SER A 41 -13.82 2.45 -20.25
C SER A 41 -13.70 0.93 -20.07
N TYR A 42 -12.76 0.31 -20.77
CA TYR A 42 -12.59 -1.15 -20.80
C TYR A 42 -12.41 -1.75 -19.40
N ALA A 43 -11.61 -1.13 -18.53
CA ALA A 43 -11.34 -1.58 -17.17
C ALA A 43 -12.21 -0.92 -16.09
N LYS A 44 -13.23 -0.14 -16.50
CA LYS A 44 -14.09 0.56 -15.55
C LYS A 44 -14.90 -0.41 -14.71
N THR A 45 -14.77 -0.30 -13.40
CA THR A 45 -15.53 -1.09 -12.41
C THR A 45 -16.46 -0.18 -11.59
N LYS A 46 -17.51 -0.78 -10.99
CA LYS A 46 -18.44 -0.06 -10.12
C LYS A 46 -17.74 0.44 -8.85
N TYR A 47 -16.81 -0.34 -8.32
CA TYR A 47 -16.06 -0.07 -7.10
C TYR A 47 -14.56 0.01 -7.40
N PRO A 48 -13.80 0.79 -6.63
CA PRO A 48 -12.35 0.91 -6.83
C PRO A 48 -11.64 -0.44 -6.65
N LEU A 49 -10.48 -0.55 -7.25
CA LEU A 49 -9.59 -1.71 -7.16
C LEU A 49 -8.47 -1.36 -6.17
N LEU A 50 -8.28 -2.16 -5.14
CA LEU A 50 -7.17 -2.04 -4.19
C LEU A 50 -6.29 -3.29 -4.28
N PHE A 51 -5.04 -3.08 -4.65
CA PHE A 51 -4.05 -4.13 -4.89
C PHE A 51 -3.13 -4.29 -3.67
N THR A 52 -2.94 -5.53 -3.25
CA THR A 52 -2.17 -5.89 -2.05
C THR A 52 -1.02 -6.81 -2.42
N HIS A 53 0.21 -6.38 -2.14
CA HIS A 53 1.44 -7.12 -2.44
C HIS A 53 1.65 -8.35 -1.53
N GLY A 54 2.57 -9.25 -1.94
CA GLY A 54 3.00 -10.43 -1.18
C GLY A 54 4.11 -10.14 -0.17
N MET A 55 4.80 -11.21 0.26
CA MET A 55 6.01 -11.09 1.08
C MET A 55 7.10 -10.33 0.31
N PHE A 56 7.95 -9.59 1.04
CA PHE A 56 8.98 -8.71 0.49
C PHE A 56 8.45 -7.67 -0.52
N GLY A 57 7.13 -7.51 -0.59
CA GLY A 57 6.50 -6.57 -1.49
C GLY A 57 6.48 -5.16 -0.93
N PHE A 58 6.03 -4.24 -1.77
CA PHE A 58 5.93 -2.81 -1.50
C PHE A 58 4.83 -2.22 -2.38
N SER A 59 4.39 -1.01 -2.12
CA SER A 59 3.52 -0.29 -3.05
C SER A 59 4.37 0.34 -4.17
N ARG A 60 5.31 1.19 -3.76
CA ARG A 60 6.29 1.85 -4.62
C ARG A 60 7.55 2.13 -3.81
N VAL A 61 8.71 1.80 -4.38
CA VAL A 61 10.04 2.10 -3.83
C VAL A 61 10.74 3.12 -4.72
N GLY A 62 11.26 4.19 -4.11
CA GLY A 62 11.95 5.27 -4.79
C GLY A 62 11.18 6.60 -4.78
N VAL A 63 11.74 7.59 -5.46
CA VAL A 63 11.22 8.96 -5.48
C VAL A 63 10.74 9.36 -6.87
N ALA A 64 9.57 9.99 -6.94
CA ALA A 64 9.00 10.57 -8.16
C ALA A 64 9.15 9.65 -9.40
N GLU A 65 9.90 10.09 -10.39
CA GLU A 65 10.04 9.43 -11.69
C GLU A 65 10.99 8.21 -11.66
N PHE A 66 11.80 8.07 -10.61
CA PHE A 66 12.76 6.97 -10.42
C PHE A 66 12.23 5.89 -9.48
N GLY A 67 10.91 5.84 -9.24
CA GLY A 67 10.30 4.82 -8.41
C GLY A 67 9.99 3.54 -9.18
N LEU A 68 10.09 2.40 -8.47
CA LEU A 68 9.67 1.09 -8.94
C LEU A 68 8.35 0.72 -8.26
N ASP A 69 7.32 0.42 -9.05
CA ASP A 69 6.04 -0.05 -8.57
C ASP A 69 6.01 -1.57 -8.54
N TYR A 70 5.49 -2.16 -7.44
CA TYR A 70 5.27 -3.61 -7.36
C TYR A 70 4.33 -4.09 -8.48
N TRP A 71 3.30 -3.30 -8.76
CA TRP A 71 2.31 -3.56 -9.80
C TRP A 71 2.67 -2.83 -11.11
N TYR A 72 3.96 -2.87 -11.47
CA TYR A 72 4.51 -2.18 -12.64
C TYR A 72 3.66 -2.42 -13.90
N GLN A 73 3.32 -1.32 -14.59
CA GLN A 73 2.45 -1.27 -15.76
C GLN A 73 0.97 -1.72 -15.54
N ILE A 74 0.65 -2.51 -14.52
CA ILE A 74 -0.71 -3.03 -14.30
C ILE A 74 -1.64 -1.90 -13.86
N LEU A 75 -1.34 -1.21 -12.76
CA LEU A 75 -2.21 -0.15 -12.25
C LEU A 75 -2.31 1.05 -13.21
N PRO A 76 -1.21 1.56 -13.78
CA PRO A 76 -1.29 2.63 -14.77
C PRO A 76 -2.10 2.24 -16.01
N ASP A 77 -2.00 1.00 -16.47
CA ASP A 77 -2.78 0.54 -17.61
C ASP A 77 -4.28 0.47 -17.29
N LEU A 78 -4.65 -0.13 -16.16
CA LEU A 78 -6.03 -0.18 -15.69
C LEU A 78 -6.61 1.24 -15.51
N ALA A 79 -5.83 2.18 -14.95
CA ALA A 79 -6.27 3.57 -14.80
C ALA A 79 -6.49 4.26 -16.14
N ARG A 80 -5.60 4.10 -17.13
CA ARG A 80 -5.80 4.59 -18.51
C ARG A 80 -7.03 4.00 -19.17
N ASN A 81 -7.46 2.83 -18.74
CA ASN A 81 -8.66 2.15 -19.25
C ASN A 81 -9.89 2.31 -18.36
N GLY A 82 -9.89 3.32 -17.48
CA GLY A 82 -11.07 3.79 -16.76
C GLY A 82 -11.30 3.19 -15.38
N ALA A 83 -10.37 2.36 -14.86
CA ALA A 83 -10.43 1.88 -13.50
C ALA A 83 -9.96 2.94 -12.49
N THR A 84 -10.52 2.92 -11.28
CA THR A 84 -10.01 3.66 -10.12
C THR A 84 -9.13 2.70 -9.33
N THR A 85 -7.81 2.93 -9.33
CA THR A 85 -6.82 1.97 -8.83
C THR A 85 -5.99 2.51 -7.67
N PHE A 86 -5.73 1.63 -6.69
CA PHE A 86 -4.92 1.91 -5.52
C PHE A 86 -3.98 0.74 -5.24
N ALA A 87 -2.80 1.02 -4.69
CA ALA A 87 -1.89 0.02 -4.14
C ALA A 87 -1.77 0.20 -2.63
N ALA A 88 -1.91 -0.89 -1.90
CA ALA A 88 -1.78 -0.90 -0.45
C ALA A 88 -0.31 -0.80 -0.03
N GLN A 89 -0.05 0.00 1.01
CA GLN A 89 1.24 0.19 1.65
C GLN A 89 1.21 -0.44 3.04
N ILE A 90 1.51 -1.72 3.11
CA ILE A 90 1.46 -2.54 4.32
C ILE A 90 2.83 -3.19 4.60
N SER A 91 3.02 -3.72 5.78
CA SER A 91 4.28 -4.39 6.16
C SER A 91 4.68 -5.46 5.14
N PRO A 92 5.94 -5.43 4.66
CA PRO A 92 6.44 -6.43 3.71
C PRO A 92 6.52 -7.83 4.30
N LEU A 93 6.76 -7.91 5.61
CA LEU A 93 6.93 -9.14 6.40
C LEU A 93 6.21 -8.96 7.73
N GLU A 94 5.07 -9.58 7.89
CA GLU A 94 4.29 -9.64 9.13
C GLU A 94 3.26 -10.77 9.06
N SER A 95 2.61 -11.07 10.16
CA SER A 95 1.50 -12.02 10.17
C SER A 95 0.35 -11.57 9.28
N THR A 96 -0.45 -12.52 8.82
CA THR A 96 -1.64 -12.23 8.00
C THR A 96 -2.59 -11.26 8.70
N GLU A 97 -2.77 -11.41 10.01
CA GLU A 97 -3.66 -10.56 10.81
C GLU A 97 -3.15 -9.13 10.90
N VAL A 98 -1.86 -8.94 11.21
CA VAL A 98 -1.27 -7.58 11.29
C VAL A 98 -1.35 -6.88 9.93
N ARG A 99 -1.00 -7.57 8.84
CA ARG A 99 -1.14 -7.04 7.48
C ARG A 99 -2.61 -6.76 7.14
N GLY A 100 -3.52 -7.61 7.60
CA GLY A 100 -4.96 -7.46 7.41
C GLY A 100 -5.51 -6.22 8.09
N GLU A 101 -5.10 -5.93 9.33
CA GLU A 101 -5.49 -4.70 10.05
C GLU A 101 -4.94 -3.45 9.36
N GLN A 102 -3.69 -3.47 8.90
CA GLN A 102 -3.12 -2.36 8.12
C GLN A 102 -3.90 -2.15 6.81
N LEU A 103 -4.26 -3.23 6.12
CA LEU A 103 -5.05 -3.16 4.90
C LEU A 103 -6.46 -2.64 5.16
N LEU A 104 -7.10 -3.04 6.27
CA LEU A 104 -8.43 -2.56 6.64
C LEU A 104 -8.47 -1.04 6.79
N GLN A 105 -7.47 -0.43 7.44
CA GLN A 105 -7.37 1.03 7.55
C GLN A 105 -7.30 1.68 6.16
N GLN A 106 -6.56 1.09 5.23
CA GLN A 106 -6.44 1.61 3.86
C GLN A 106 -7.70 1.34 3.02
N VAL A 107 -8.44 0.27 3.28
CA VAL A 107 -9.78 0.08 2.70
C VAL A 107 -10.70 1.22 3.13
N GLU A 108 -10.74 1.56 4.41
CA GLU A 108 -11.54 2.67 4.93
C GLU A 108 -11.13 4.02 4.31
N GLU A 109 -9.82 4.23 4.12
CA GLU A 109 -9.29 5.40 3.41
C GLU A 109 -9.77 5.45 1.94
N VAL A 110 -9.69 4.34 1.20
CA VAL A 110 -10.18 4.25 -0.20
C VAL A 110 -11.68 4.52 -0.27
N LEU A 111 -12.47 3.98 0.66
CA LEU A 111 -13.91 4.25 0.73
C LEU A 111 -14.18 5.75 0.96
N ALA A 112 -13.43 6.39 1.85
CA ALA A 112 -13.56 7.83 2.14
C ALA A 112 -13.16 8.69 0.92
N ILE A 113 -12.02 8.39 0.28
CA ILE A 113 -11.53 9.12 -0.90
C ILE A 113 -12.51 9.01 -2.08
N THR A 114 -13.07 7.81 -2.31
CA THR A 114 -13.89 7.55 -3.50
C THR A 114 -15.38 7.78 -3.29
N GLY A 115 -15.84 7.90 -2.04
CA GLY A 115 -17.26 7.94 -1.69
C GLY A 115 -18.02 6.65 -2.05
N LYS A 116 -17.29 5.53 -2.27
CA LYS A 116 -17.90 4.24 -2.60
C LYS A 116 -18.09 3.40 -1.35
N PRO A 117 -19.16 2.60 -1.26
CA PRO A 117 -19.43 1.77 -0.08
C PRO A 117 -18.61 0.48 -0.04
N LYS A 118 -17.95 0.09 -1.13
CA LYS A 118 -17.20 -1.16 -1.26
C LYS A 118 -15.95 -0.98 -2.12
N VAL A 119 -15.00 -1.93 -1.97
CA VAL A 119 -13.82 -2.08 -2.82
C VAL A 119 -13.74 -3.49 -3.41
N ASN A 120 -13.06 -3.62 -4.55
CA ASN A 120 -12.59 -4.90 -5.06
C ASN A 120 -11.15 -5.09 -4.56
N LEU A 121 -10.85 -6.18 -3.88
CA LEU A 121 -9.53 -6.48 -3.33
C LEU A 121 -8.80 -7.50 -4.22
N ILE A 122 -7.57 -7.19 -4.59
CA ILE A 122 -6.69 -8.06 -5.37
C ILE A 122 -5.42 -8.32 -4.55
N GLY A 123 -5.15 -9.58 -4.20
CA GLY A 123 -4.01 -9.96 -3.36
C GLY A 123 -3.08 -10.92 -4.06
N HIS A 124 -1.79 -10.58 -4.16
CA HIS A 124 -0.76 -11.47 -4.67
C HIS A 124 -0.07 -12.22 -3.54
N SER A 125 0.16 -13.54 -3.73
CA SER A 125 0.90 -14.36 -2.77
C SER A 125 0.31 -14.25 -1.34
N HIS A 126 1.07 -13.86 -0.32
CA HIS A 126 0.59 -13.56 1.04
C HIS A 126 -0.48 -12.44 1.09
N GLY A 127 -0.56 -11.60 0.06
CA GLY A 127 -1.68 -10.65 -0.09
C GLY A 127 -3.04 -11.32 -0.21
N GLY A 128 -3.11 -12.58 -0.67
CA GLY A 128 -4.36 -13.34 -0.73
C GLY A 128 -5.01 -13.57 0.64
N PRO A 129 -4.36 -14.24 1.60
CA PRO A 129 -4.84 -14.33 2.96
C PRO A 129 -5.10 -12.96 3.60
N THR A 130 -4.26 -11.97 3.31
CA THR A 130 -4.41 -10.60 3.83
C THR A 130 -5.75 -9.97 3.41
N ILE A 131 -6.16 -10.07 2.13
CA ILE A 131 -7.46 -9.55 1.68
C ILE A 131 -8.63 -10.35 2.24
N ARG A 132 -8.47 -11.67 2.46
CA ARG A 132 -9.49 -12.49 3.12
C ARG A 132 -9.72 -12.12 4.57
N TYR A 133 -8.67 -11.69 5.29
CA TYR A 133 -8.83 -11.15 6.63
C TYR A 133 -9.81 -9.97 6.64
N VAL A 134 -9.63 -9.02 5.73
CA VAL A 134 -10.52 -7.83 5.62
C VAL A 134 -11.95 -8.27 5.32
N GLU A 135 -12.15 -9.21 4.41
CA GLU A 135 -13.50 -9.73 4.09
C GLU A 135 -14.14 -10.37 5.30
N ALA A 136 -13.39 -11.17 6.07
CA ALA A 136 -13.93 -11.85 7.25
C ALA A 136 -14.33 -10.89 8.37
N VAL A 137 -13.57 -9.79 8.59
CA VAL A 137 -13.85 -8.83 9.69
C VAL A 137 -14.76 -7.68 9.28
N LYS A 138 -14.80 -7.31 7.98
CA LYS A 138 -15.62 -6.22 7.43
C LYS A 138 -16.21 -6.58 6.05
N PRO A 139 -17.03 -7.61 5.95
CA PRO A 139 -17.59 -8.07 4.67
C PRO A 139 -18.42 -7.00 3.95
N GLN A 140 -18.98 -6.05 4.69
CA GLN A 140 -19.75 -4.96 4.10
C GLN A 140 -18.90 -4.01 3.25
N TYR A 141 -17.58 -3.95 3.44
CA TYR A 141 -16.67 -3.10 2.67
C TYR A 141 -16.15 -3.77 1.39
N VAL A 142 -16.34 -5.08 1.26
CA VAL A 142 -15.76 -5.88 0.17
C VAL A 142 -16.82 -6.19 -0.88
N ALA A 143 -16.48 -5.92 -2.15
CA ALA A 143 -17.32 -6.27 -3.30
C ALA A 143 -16.87 -7.58 -3.95
N SER A 144 -15.56 -7.80 -4.02
CA SER A 144 -14.97 -9.04 -4.55
C SER A 144 -13.55 -9.24 -4.01
N LEU A 145 -13.12 -10.50 -4.02
CA LEU A 145 -11.74 -10.91 -3.72
C LEU A 145 -11.14 -11.62 -4.93
N THR A 146 -9.92 -11.25 -5.28
CA THR A 146 -9.16 -11.92 -6.33
C THR A 146 -7.76 -12.27 -5.81
N GLY A 147 -7.46 -13.55 -5.70
CA GLY A 147 -6.12 -14.05 -5.37
C GLY A 147 -5.29 -14.31 -6.61
N VAL A 148 -4.09 -13.76 -6.67
CA VAL A 148 -3.12 -13.97 -7.74
C VAL A 148 -1.94 -14.76 -7.16
N GLY A 149 -1.79 -16.04 -7.53
CA GLY A 149 -0.78 -16.91 -6.93
C GLY A 149 -0.82 -16.95 -5.39
N ALA A 150 -2.03 -16.87 -4.82
CA ALA A 150 -2.26 -16.65 -3.39
C ALA A 150 -2.05 -17.92 -2.54
N THR A 151 -1.50 -17.75 -1.35
CA THR A 151 -1.16 -18.85 -0.42
C THR A 151 -2.33 -19.27 0.47
N PHE A 152 -3.53 -19.48 -0.11
CA PHE A 152 -4.74 -19.82 0.65
C PHE A 152 -4.69 -21.17 1.38
N ARG A 153 -3.83 -22.09 0.95
CA ARG A 153 -3.65 -23.42 1.55
C ARG A 153 -2.25 -23.62 2.13
N GLY A 154 -1.50 -22.55 2.26
CA GLY A 154 -0.12 -22.59 2.72
C GLY A 154 0.91 -22.72 1.60
N SER A 155 2.17 -22.76 2.02
CA SER A 155 3.34 -22.88 1.18
C SER A 155 4.36 -23.84 1.78
N LYS A 156 4.70 -24.92 1.06
CA LYS A 156 5.78 -25.83 1.47
C LYS A 156 7.12 -25.14 1.61
N VAL A 157 7.37 -24.10 0.82
CA VAL A 157 8.59 -23.29 0.96
C VAL A 157 8.65 -22.62 2.34
N ALA A 158 7.50 -22.15 2.86
CA ALA A 158 7.44 -21.60 4.22
C ALA A 158 7.69 -22.67 5.27
N ASP A 159 7.13 -23.87 5.11
CA ASP A 159 7.37 -25.00 6.02
C ASP A 159 8.85 -25.43 6.02
N ASP A 160 9.47 -25.53 4.85
CA ASP A 160 10.89 -25.86 4.71
C ASP A 160 11.80 -24.82 5.38
N LEU A 161 11.51 -23.53 5.18
CA LEU A 161 12.25 -22.45 5.84
C LEU A 161 12.08 -22.47 7.35
N LEU A 162 10.87 -22.71 7.86
CA LEU A 162 10.62 -22.83 9.30
C LEU A 162 11.28 -24.06 9.92
N SER A 163 11.41 -25.17 9.19
CA SER A 163 12.04 -26.40 9.67
C SER A 163 13.57 -26.26 9.80
N ASN A 164 14.19 -25.40 9.02
CA ASN A 164 15.63 -25.11 9.06
C ASN A 164 15.92 -23.98 10.06
N GLN A 165 15.92 -24.32 11.36
CA GLN A 165 16.02 -23.33 12.45
C GLN A 165 17.23 -22.39 12.34
N ALA A 166 18.42 -22.91 12.02
CA ALA A 166 19.63 -22.08 11.93
C ALA A 166 19.60 -21.13 10.72
N GLY A 167 19.16 -21.62 9.56
CA GLY A 167 19.04 -20.81 8.36
C GLY A 167 17.92 -19.78 8.45
N SER A 168 16.77 -20.15 9.02
CA SER A 168 15.64 -19.23 9.19
C SER A 168 15.94 -18.14 10.23
N GLN A 169 16.66 -18.45 11.30
CA GLN A 169 17.03 -17.47 12.31
C GLN A 169 18.01 -16.41 11.76
N LEU A 170 19.01 -16.83 10.96
CA LEU A 170 19.92 -15.89 10.31
C LEU A 170 19.20 -15.05 9.26
N LEU A 171 18.30 -15.65 8.49
CA LEU A 171 17.48 -14.95 7.51
C LEU A 171 16.54 -13.95 8.18
N SER A 172 15.90 -14.30 9.33
CA SER A 172 15.06 -13.38 10.10
C SER A 172 15.84 -12.16 10.57
N ILE A 173 17.03 -12.35 11.13
CA ILE A 173 17.88 -11.23 11.56
C ILE A 173 18.16 -10.28 10.39
N ALA A 174 18.55 -10.81 9.24
CA ALA A 174 18.84 -9.99 8.07
C ALA A 174 17.59 -9.26 7.54
N THR A 175 16.44 -9.92 7.50
CA THR A 175 15.20 -9.35 6.96
C THR A 175 14.53 -8.39 7.92
N ASP A 176 14.46 -8.71 9.20
CA ASP A 176 13.69 -7.92 10.16
C ASP A 176 14.44 -6.64 10.58
N TYR A 177 15.77 -6.70 10.61
CA TYR A 177 16.59 -5.58 11.08
C TYR A 177 17.28 -4.79 9.94
N ILE A 178 17.33 -5.32 8.72
CA ILE A 178 18.03 -4.65 7.60
C ILE A 178 17.08 -4.47 6.42
N ILE A 179 16.60 -5.55 5.81
CA ILE A 179 15.86 -5.50 4.54
C ILE A 179 14.48 -4.87 4.72
N GLY A 180 13.72 -5.31 5.73
CA GLY A 180 12.38 -4.78 6.00
C GLY A 180 12.36 -3.29 6.31
N PRO A 181 13.18 -2.80 7.27
CA PRO A 181 13.30 -1.36 7.52
C PRO A 181 13.77 -0.56 6.31
N LEU A 182 14.66 -1.12 5.47
CA LEU A 182 15.10 -0.46 4.24
C LEU A 182 13.95 -0.32 3.24
N ILE A 183 13.14 -1.36 3.05
CA ILE A 183 11.94 -1.30 2.20
C ILE A 183 10.96 -0.27 2.76
N ALA A 184 10.64 -0.33 4.05
CA ALA A 184 9.73 0.59 4.72
C ALA A 184 10.17 2.05 4.59
N PHE A 185 11.48 2.31 4.75
CA PHE A 185 12.05 3.63 4.53
C PHE A 185 11.95 4.08 3.07
N ALA A 186 12.25 3.19 2.13
CA ALA A 186 12.20 3.48 0.69
C ALA A 186 10.76 3.69 0.17
N GLU A 187 9.76 3.13 0.85
CA GLU A 187 8.33 3.43 0.63
C GLU A 187 7.88 4.75 1.28
N GLY A 188 8.74 5.41 2.03
CA GLY A 188 8.37 6.61 2.80
C GLY A 188 7.53 6.33 4.05
N ASN A 189 7.48 5.07 4.52
CA ASN A 189 6.73 4.66 5.70
C ASN A 189 7.59 3.83 6.67
N PRO A 190 8.53 4.48 7.39
CA PRO A 190 9.45 3.78 8.30
C PRO A 190 8.77 3.15 9.53
N ALA A 191 7.46 3.40 9.73
CA ALA A 191 6.69 2.78 10.81
C ALA A 191 6.28 1.33 10.52
N LEU A 192 6.36 0.88 9.26
CA LEU A 192 6.08 -0.51 8.89
C LEU A 192 7.15 -1.43 9.48
N LYS A 193 6.71 -2.35 10.33
CA LYS A 193 7.58 -3.35 10.96
C LYS A 193 7.73 -4.57 10.07
N SER A 194 8.74 -5.37 10.37
CA SER A 194 9.00 -6.66 9.73
C SER A 194 9.22 -7.74 10.77
N ASP A 195 8.54 -8.86 10.59
CA ASP A 195 8.72 -10.11 11.32
C ASP A 195 8.59 -11.26 10.30
N LEU A 196 9.74 -11.74 9.82
CA LEU A 196 9.78 -12.83 8.85
C LEU A 196 9.21 -14.12 9.43
N HIS A 197 9.48 -14.42 10.71
CA HIS A 197 9.00 -15.64 11.33
C HIS A 197 7.46 -15.65 11.43
N ALA A 198 6.85 -14.54 11.84
CA ALA A 198 5.39 -14.39 11.86
C ALA A 198 4.79 -14.50 10.46
N SER A 199 5.46 -13.93 9.46
CA SER A 199 5.03 -14.00 8.06
C SER A 199 5.06 -15.44 7.53
N LEU A 200 6.17 -16.16 7.70
CA LEU A 200 6.32 -17.57 7.29
C LEU A 200 5.33 -18.47 8.03
N THR A 201 5.18 -18.30 9.35
CA THR A 201 4.22 -19.06 10.16
C THR A 201 2.80 -18.89 9.62
N SER A 202 2.39 -17.67 9.28
CA SER A 202 1.05 -17.38 8.76
C SER A 202 0.76 -18.07 7.44
N ILE A 203 1.77 -18.21 6.56
CA ILE A 203 1.61 -18.83 5.24
C ILE A 203 2.15 -20.27 5.18
N SER A 204 2.53 -20.87 6.29
CA SER A 204 2.79 -22.32 6.37
C SER A 204 1.50 -23.11 6.12
N GLU A 205 1.60 -24.40 5.82
CA GLU A 205 0.39 -25.26 5.66
C GLU A 205 -0.44 -25.24 6.96
N GLN A 206 0.23 -25.37 8.13
CA GLN A 206 -0.45 -25.33 9.43
C GLN A 206 -1.05 -23.95 9.73
N GLY A 207 -0.30 -22.87 9.53
CA GLY A 207 -0.79 -21.50 9.75
C GLY A 207 -2.00 -21.17 8.88
N SER A 208 -1.96 -21.58 7.62
CA SER A 208 -3.09 -21.41 6.70
C SER A 208 -4.32 -22.21 7.12
N GLN A 209 -4.16 -23.43 7.67
CA GLN A 209 -5.28 -24.20 8.23
C GLN A 209 -5.91 -23.48 9.43
N VAL A 210 -5.09 -22.99 10.36
CA VAL A 210 -5.57 -22.23 11.53
C VAL A 210 -6.29 -20.95 11.07
N PHE A 211 -5.70 -20.22 10.15
CA PHE A 211 -6.31 -19.02 9.58
C PHE A 211 -7.66 -19.32 8.92
N ASN A 212 -7.76 -20.37 8.10
CA ASN A 212 -8.98 -20.76 7.40
C ASN A 212 -10.10 -21.21 8.35
N GLN A 213 -9.76 -21.79 9.51
CA GLN A 213 -10.73 -22.13 10.56
C GLN A 213 -11.24 -20.89 11.30
N LYS A 214 -10.35 -19.95 11.59
CA LYS A 214 -10.67 -18.72 12.31
C LYS A 214 -11.43 -17.71 11.45
N TYR A 215 -11.11 -17.67 10.16
CA TYR A 215 -11.68 -16.77 9.17
C TYR A 215 -12.23 -17.57 7.97
N PRO A 216 -13.36 -18.26 8.13
CA PRO A 216 -13.96 -19.02 7.04
C PRO A 216 -14.43 -18.07 5.91
N THR A 217 -14.38 -18.56 4.67
CA THR A 217 -15.02 -17.86 3.54
C THR A 217 -16.52 -17.97 3.65
N THR A 218 -17.21 -16.87 3.49
CA THR A 218 -18.67 -16.79 3.42
C THR A 218 -19.19 -17.13 2.04
#